data_9ca57278ac320f462112d11930cbad2d
#
_entry.id   9ca57278ac320f462112d11930cbad2d
#
_cell.length_a   1.000
_cell.length_b   1.000
_cell.length_c   1.000
_cell.angle_alpha   90.00
_cell.angle_beta   90.00
_cell.angle_gamma   90.00
#
_symmetry.space_group_name_H-M   'P 1'
#
loop_
_entity.id
_entity.type
_entity.pdbx_description
1 polymer ?
#
loop_
_entity_poly.entity_id
_entity_poly.type
_entity_poly.pdbx_seq_one_letter_code
_entity_poly.pdbx_strand_id
1 'polypeptide(L)'
;MGVPEPKACATCGRTIEWRAKWARDWDAVRYCSDACRRSKRSDTDRRLEHAIETLLDARPRGATICPSEAARAVGGDDWRTLMEPARRAARRLVAADR
;
A
#
# COMPACT_ATOMS: atom_id res chain seq x y z
N MET A 1 26.41 -14.16 -7.87
CA MET A 1 25.49 -13.05 -8.01
C MET A 1 24.14 -13.41 -7.44
N GLY A 2 23.62 -12.59 -6.57
CA GLY A 2 22.32 -12.86 -5.95
C GLY A 2 21.14 -12.40 -6.79
N VAL A 3 19.94 -12.82 -6.39
CA VAL A 3 18.72 -12.32 -7.00
C VAL A 3 18.46 -10.88 -6.55
N PRO A 4 17.80 -10.05 -7.37
CA PRO A 4 17.43 -8.69 -6.98
C PRO A 4 16.56 -8.69 -5.71
N GLU A 5 16.58 -7.58 -4.98
CA GLU A 5 15.74 -7.42 -3.81
C GLU A 5 14.26 -7.41 -4.20
N PRO A 6 13.39 -7.99 -3.34
CA PRO A 6 11.94 -7.92 -3.59
C PRO A 6 11.45 -6.48 -3.65
N LYS A 7 10.35 -6.28 -4.38
CA LYS A 7 9.70 -4.98 -4.49
C LYS A 7 8.30 -5.04 -3.88
N ALA A 8 7.75 -3.88 -3.56
CA ALA A 8 6.36 -3.78 -3.14
C ALA A 8 5.47 -3.41 -4.32
N CYS A 9 4.33 -4.06 -4.42
CA CYS A 9 3.32 -3.73 -5.43
C CYS A 9 2.85 -2.28 -5.23
N ALA A 10 2.84 -1.49 -6.29
CA ALA A 10 2.45 -0.09 -6.22
C ALA A 10 0.97 0.11 -5.88
N THR A 11 0.13 -0.91 -6.07
CA THR A 11 -1.30 -0.84 -5.77
C THR A 11 -1.65 -1.44 -4.41
N CYS A 12 -1.23 -2.68 -4.14
CA CYS A 12 -1.66 -3.38 -2.91
C CYS A 12 -0.59 -3.44 -1.82
N GLY A 13 0.65 -3.11 -2.13
CA GLY A 13 1.75 -3.13 -1.16
C GLY A 13 2.32 -4.51 -0.83
N ARG A 14 1.82 -5.56 -1.47
CA ARG A 14 2.36 -6.90 -1.25
C ARG A 14 3.73 -7.05 -1.87
N THR A 15 4.54 -7.93 -1.28
CA THR A 15 5.89 -8.17 -1.79
C THR A 15 5.85 -8.90 -3.11
N ILE A 16 6.60 -8.39 -4.09
CA ILE A 16 6.80 -9.04 -5.39
C ILE A 16 8.21 -9.64 -5.36
N GLU A 17 8.30 -10.96 -5.44
CA GLU A 17 9.58 -11.65 -5.46
C GLU A 17 10.10 -11.76 -6.89
N TRP A 18 11.41 -11.61 -7.05
CA TRP A 18 12.05 -11.74 -8.36
C TRP A 18 11.83 -13.14 -8.93
N ARG A 19 11.57 -13.21 -10.23
CA ARG A 19 11.46 -14.46 -10.97
C ARG A 19 12.27 -14.37 -12.26
N ALA A 20 12.79 -15.49 -12.71
CA ALA A 20 13.63 -15.54 -13.91
C ALA A 20 12.92 -14.95 -15.13
N LYS A 21 11.60 -15.10 -15.24
CA LYS A 21 10.82 -14.55 -16.36
C LYS A 21 10.87 -13.02 -16.41
N TRP A 22 11.23 -12.37 -15.29
CA TRP A 22 11.32 -10.91 -15.20
C TRP A 22 12.76 -10.40 -15.25
N ALA A 23 13.73 -11.27 -15.54
CA ALA A 23 15.14 -10.89 -15.49
C ALA A 23 15.46 -9.65 -16.33
N ARG A 24 14.82 -9.49 -17.48
CA ARG A 24 15.03 -8.34 -18.37
C ARG A 24 14.20 -7.13 -17.99
N ASP A 25 13.04 -7.35 -17.36
CA ASP A 25 12.04 -6.33 -17.12
C ASP A 25 11.87 -6.00 -15.64
N TRP A 26 12.75 -6.52 -14.78
CA TRP A 26 12.60 -6.34 -13.34
C TRP A 26 12.45 -4.87 -12.93
N ASP A 27 13.20 -3.98 -13.55
CA ASP A 27 13.11 -2.55 -13.24
C ASP A 27 11.75 -1.96 -13.59
N ALA A 28 11.05 -2.56 -14.55
CA ALA A 28 9.72 -2.11 -14.96
C ALA A 28 8.60 -2.79 -14.17
N VAL A 29 8.91 -3.86 -13.43
CA VAL A 29 7.90 -4.57 -12.61
C VAL A 29 7.50 -3.72 -11.42
N ARG A 30 6.22 -3.35 -11.33
CA ARG A 30 5.69 -2.51 -10.25
C ARG A 30 4.45 -3.09 -9.60
N TYR A 31 3.84 -4.09 -10.20
CA TYR A 31 2.57 -4.64 -9.77
C TYR A 31 2.66 -6.15 -9.61
N CYS A 32 1.97 -6.68 -8.60
CA CYS A 32 2.01 -8.12 -8.34
C CYS A 32 1.15 -8.93 -9.32
N SER A 33 0.22 -8.28 -10.02
CA SER A 33 -0.67 -8.94 -10.95
C SER A 33 -1.24 -7.94 -11.95
N ASP A 34 -1.88 -8.45 -13.01
CA ASP A 34 -2.56 -7.60 -13.99
C ASP A 34 -3.73 -6.84 -13.35
N ALA A 35 -4.41 -7.45 -12.38
CA ALA A 35 -5.49 -6.78 -11.68
C ALA A 35 -4.99 -5.52 -10.97
N CYS A 36 -3.86 -5.60 -10.27
CA CYS A 36 -3.26 -4.44 -9.61
C CYS A 36 -2.79 -3.40 -10.62
N ARG A 37 -2.26 -3.85 -11.77
CA ARG A 37 -1.81 -2.97 -12.84
C ARG A 37 -2.96 -2.13 -13.39
N ARG A 38 -4.14 -2.74 -13.58
CA ARG A 38 -5.33 -2.04 -14.08
C ARG A 38 -5.94 -1.13 -13.04
N SER A 39 -5.92 -1.57 -11.77
CA SER A 39 -6.60 -0.84 -10.69
C SER A 39 -5.90 0.45 -10.30
N LYS A 40 -4.62 0.56 -10.47
CA LYS A 40 -3.80 1.72 -10.09
C LYS A 40 -4.30 2.45 -8.83
N ARG A 41 -3.43 3.20 -8.20
CA ARG A 41 -3.79 3.96 -6.99
C ARG A 41 -4.75 5.11 -7.34
N SER A 42 -5.96 5.08 -6.73
CA SER A 42 -7.00 6.09 -6.95
C SER A 42 -6.85 7.27 -5.99
N ASP A 43 -7.69 8.30 -6.16
CA ASP A 43 -7.78 9.42 -5.21
C ASP A 43 -8.13 8.92 -3.81
N THR A 44 -9.07 7.98 -3.71
CA THR A 44 -9.44 7.40 -2.41
C THR A 44 -8.24 6.73 -1.76
N ASP A 45 -7.43 6.03 -2.54
CA ASP A 45 -6.22 5.38 -2.02
C ASP A 45 -5.25 6.43 -1.46
N ARG A 46 -5.06 7.55 -2.16
CA ARG A 46 -4.20 8.64 -1.69
C ARG A 46 -4.74 9.30 -0.42
N ARG A 47 -6.03 9.49 -0.35
CA ARG A 47 -6.67 10.06 0.84
C ARG A 47 -6.53 9.16 2.05
N LEU A 48 -6.62 7.84 1.85
CA LEU A 48 -6.39 6.87 2.92
C LEU A 48 -4.94 6.89 3.40
N GLU A 49 -3.98 6.95 2.48
CA GLU A 49 -2.57 7.08 2.83
C GLU A 49 -2.32 8.34 3.65
N HIS A 50 -2.86 9.46 3.21
CA HIS A 50 -2.73 10.73 3.91
C HIS A 50 -3.35 10.67 5.31
N ALA A 51 -4.53 10.04 5.44
CA ALA A 51 -5.18 9.87 6.73
C ALA A 51 -4.32 9.04 7.69
N ILE A 52 -3.72 7.95 7.19
CA ILE A 52 -2.84 7.12 7.99
C ILE A 52 -1.63 7.92 8.47
N GLU A 53 -0.98 8.65 7.56
CA GLU A 53 0.17 9.47 7.91
C GLU A 53 -0.18 10.52 8.96
N THR A 54 -1.33 11.19 8.80
CA THR A 54 -1.79 12.19 9.75
C THR A 54 -2.04 11.59 11.13
N LEU A 55 -2.67 10.41 11.18
CA LEU A 55 -2.93 9.74 12.45
C LEU A 55 -1.64 9.29 13.13
N LEU A 56 -0.68 8.81 12.37
CA LEU A 56 0.62 8.41 12.91
C LEU A 56 1.40 9.62 13.44
N ASP A 57 1.36 10.74 12.74
CA ASP A 57 2.04 11.97 13.16
C ASP A 57 1.47 12.52 14.45
N ALA A 58 0.19 12.26 14.72
CA ALA A 58 -0.49 12.73 15.93
C ALA A 58 -0.21 11.84 17.15
N ARG A 59 0.53 10.74 16.98
CA ARG A 59 0.78 9.76 18.04
C ARG A 59 2.26 9.68 18.40
N PRO A 60 2.58 9.16 19.59
CA PRO A 60 3.98 8.94 19.96
C PRO A 60 4.68 7.99 19.01
N ARG A 61 5.98 8.16 18.89
CA ARG A 61 6.83 7.30 18.07
C ARG A 61 6.67 5.85 18.50
N GLY A 62 6.50 4.95 17.52
CA GLY A 62 6.30 3.53 17.77
C GLY A 62 4.85 3.12 17.96
N ALA A 63 3.94 4.09 18.06
CA ALA A 63 2.52 3.77 18.12
C ALA A 63 2.02 3.29 16.76
N THR A 64 0.96 2.48 16.78
CA THR A 64 0.32 1.97 15.56
C THR A 64 -1.11 2.48 15.47
N ILE A 65 -1.67 2.41 14.27
CA ILE A 65 -3.09 2.70 14.05
C ILE A 65 -3.77 1.49 13.45
N CYS A 66 -5.09 1.37 13.68
CA CYS A 66 -5.89 0.37 13.00
C CYS A 66 -6.32 0.95 11.64
N PRO A 67 -6.26 0.17 10.54
CA PRO A 67 -6.76 0.65 9.25
C PRO A 67 -8.19 1.20 9.30
N SER A 68 -9.03 0.71 10.22
CA SER A 68 -10.39 1.22 10.39
C SER A 68 -10.41 2.70 10.77
N GLU A 69 -9.41 3.19 11.48
CA GLU A 69 -9.34 4.61 11.85
C GLU A 69 -9.21 5.49 10.60
N ALA A 70 -8.34 5.08 9.67
CA ALA A 70 -8.19 5.79 8.40
C ALA A 70 -9.45 5.68 7.55
N ALA A 71 -10.05 4.48 7.49
CA ALA A 71 -11.28 4.25 6.75
C ALA A 71 -12.40 5.16 7.25
N ARG A 72 -12.54 5.31 8.56
CA ARG A 72 -13.55 6.19 9.16
C ARG A 72 -13.28 7.66 8.88
N ALA A 73 -12.01 8.06 8.90
CA ALA A 73 -11.64 9.44 8.62
C ALA A 73 -11.97 9.86 7.19
N VAL A 74 -11.85 8.94 6.24
CA VAL A 74 -12.10 9.22 4.82
C VAL A 74 -13.55 8.95 4.45
N GLY A 75 -14.13 7.84 4.91
CA GLY A 75 -15.43 7.36 4.46
C GLY A 75 -16.62 7.72 5.32
N GLY A 76 -16.42 8.22 6.54
CA GLY A 76 -17.53 8.52 7.44
C GLY A 76 -18.39 7.30 7.70
N ASP A 77 -19.69 7.40 7.41
CA ASP A 77 -20.64 6.30 7.67
C ASP A 77 -20.41 5.09 6.78
N ASP A 78 -19.78 5.28 5.61
CA ASP A 78 -19.48 4.20 4.67
C ASP A 78 -18.08 3.61 4.86
N TRP A 79 -17.47 3.85 6.00
CA TRP A 79 -16.09 3.45 6.27
C TRP A 79 -15.81 1.96 6.04
N ARG A 80 -16.82 1.11 6.23
CA ARG A 80 -16.64 -0.35 6.05
C ARG A 80 -16.31 -0.73 4.63
N THR A 81 -16.79 0.03 3.65
CA THR A 81 -16.46 -0.22 2.24
C THR A 81 -15.00 0.14 1.94
N LEU A 82 -14.36 0.92 2.81
CA LEU A 82 -12.99 1.35 2.63
C LEU A 82 -11.99 0.51 3.43
N MET A 83 -12.43 -0.53 4.14
CA MET A 83 -11.52 -1.35 4.95
C MET A 83 -10.41 -2.00 4.13
N GLU A 84 -10.76 -2.65 3.01
CA GLU A 84 -9.73 -3.27 2.18
C GLU A 84 -8.82 -2.24 1.51
N PRO A 85 -9.35 -1.15 0.92
CA PRO A 85 -8.48 -0.06 0.46
C PRO A 85 -7.57 0.50 1.56
N ALA A 86 -8.08 0.64 2.79
CA ALA A 86 -7.26 1.12 3.91
C ALA A 86 -6.12 0.17 4.26
N ARG A 87 -6.39 -1.14 4.24
CA ARG A 87 -5.36 -2.15 4.47
C ARG A 87 -4.29 -2.09 3.39
N ARG A 88 -4.68 -1.92 2.14
CA ARG A 88 -3.73 -1.78 1.03
C ARG A 88 -2.88 -0.52 1.19
N ALA A 89 -3.50 0.60 1.59
CA ALA A 89 -2.77 1.84 1.85
C ALA A 89 -1.74 1.65 2.96
N ALA A 90 -2.11 0.97 4.05
CA ALA A 90 -1.20 0.68 5.15
C ALA A 90 -0.01 -0.18 4.67
N ARG A 91 -0.27 -1.20 3.85
CA ARG A 91 0.80 -2.03 3.29
C ARG A 91 1.76 -1.23 2.42
N ARG A 92 1.24 -0.31 1.60
CA ARG A 92 2.09 0.54 0.76
C ARG A 92 2.98 1.44 1.61
N LEU A 93 2.44 2.01 2.67
CA LEU A 93 3.21 2.89 3.56
C LEU A 93 4.28 2.12 4.33
N VAL A 94 3.97 0.91 4.79
CA VAL A 94 4.96 0.05 5.43
C VAL A 94 6.09 -0.27 4.45
N ALA A 95 5.74 -0.60 3.20
CA ALA A 95 6.73 -0.90 2.17
C ALA A 95 7.60 0.31 1.84
N ALA A 96 7.07 1.52 1.99
CA ALA A 96 7.81 2.77 1.79
C ALA A 96 8.55 3.22 3.05
N ASP A 97 8.57 2.41 4.08
CA ASP A 97 9.27 2.66 5.35
C ASP A 97 8.68 3.86 6.11
N ARG A 98 7.38 3.91 6.18
CA ARG A 98 6.66 4.97 6.87
C ARG A 98 6.03 4.49 8.16
#